data_e849307ba507771abfe5ce122997a384
#
_entry.id   e849307ba507771abfe5ce122997a384
#
_cell.length_a   1.000
_cell.length_b   1.000
_cell.length_c   1.000
_cell.angle_alpha   90.00
_cell.angle_beta   90.00
_cell.angle_gamma   90.00
#
_symmetry.space_group_name_H-M   'P 1'
#
loop_
_entity.id
_entity.type
_entity.pdbx_description
1 polymer ?
#
loop_
_entity_poly.entity_id
_entity_poly.type
_entity_poly.pdbx_seq_one_letter_code
_entity_poly.pdbx_strand_id
1 'polypeptide(L)'
;ATPGVNIGLFCSTPMVAVSRNLSNKHSMEMLLNGELISADKAEKIGLINKAVEDSLLKQHTFDVAFKISKKSAITLKIGKEAFYKQIDMTLSEAYDYASNVMVENMLKLDAEEGIEAFIDKRKPNWKDK
;
A
#
# COMPACT_ATOMS: atom_id res chain seq x y z
N ALA A 1 -13.10 -10.82 -10.33
CA ALA A 1 -12.83 -11.99 -11.19
C ALA A 1 -11.89 -11.64 -12.33
N THR A 2 -11.27 -12.67 -12.93
CA THR A 2 -10.50 -12.61 -14.18
C THR A 2 -11.11 -13.60 -15.19
N PRO A 3 -12.31 -13.33 -15.73
CA PRO A 3 -13.16 -14.33 -16.37
C PRO A 3 -12.82 -14.65 -17.84
N GLY A 4 -11.73 -14.13 -18.37
CA GLY A 4 -11.34 -14.33 -19.76
C GLY A 4 -11.29 -15.81 -20.20
N VAL A 5 -10.87 -16.71 -19.33
CA VAL A 5 -10.81 -18.16 -19.60
C VAL A 5 -12.18 -18.75 -19.96
N ASN A 6 -13.27 -18.17 -19.47
CA ASN A 6 -14.65 -18.62 -19.76
C ASN A 6 -15.08 -18.38 -21.22
N ILE A 7 -14.33 -17.53 -21.93
CA ILE A 7 -14.58 -17.19 -23.36
C ILE A 7 -13.35 -17.49 -24.24
N GLY A 8 -12.44 -18.36 -23.78
CA GLY A 8 -11.25 -18.77 -24.53
C GLY A 8 -10.11 -17.74 -24.55
N LEU A 9 -10.13 -16.74 -23.67
CA LEU A 9 -9.07 -15.74 -23.53
C LEU A 9 -8.41 -15.85 -22.15
N PHE A 10 -7.09 -15.73 -22.09
CA PHE A 10 -6.40 -15.57 -20.82
C PHE A 10 -6.29 -14.09 -20.46
N CYS A 11 -6.60 -13.73 -19.21
CA CYS A 11 -6.54 -12.34 -18.72
C CYS A 11 -5.09 -11.86 -18.58
N SER A 12 -4.31 -11.79 -19.66
CA SER A 12 -2.87 -11.52 -19.64
C SER A 12 -2.52 -10.12 -19.13
N THR A 13 -3.28 -9.09 -19.49
CA THR A 13 -3.06 -7.72 -18.99
C THR A 13 -3.49 -7.57 -17.53
N PRO A 14 -4.66 -8.02 -17.08
CA PRO A 14 -5.02 -8.02 -15.65
C PRO A 14 -4.06 -8.86 -14.80
N MET A 15 -3.47 -9.93 -15.34
CA MET A 15 -2.50 -10.77 -14.67
C MET A 15 -1.33 -9.97 -14.07
N VAL A 16 -0.87 -8.92 -14.78
CA VAL A 16 0.27 -8.11 -14.33
C VAL A 16 -0.03 -7.46 -12.98
N ALA A 17 -1.20 -6.84 -12.82
CA ALA A 17 -1.59 -6.24 -11.55
C ALA A 17 -1.88 -7.28 -10.48
N VAL A 18 -2.58 -8.36 -10.83
CA VAL A 18 -2.97 -9.42 -9.89
C VAL A 18 -1.74 -10.11 -9.31
N SER A 19 -0.79 -10.55 -10.16
CA SER A 19 0.40 -11.28 -9.72
C SER A 19 1.41 -10.45 -8.92
N ARG A 20 1.35 -9.12 -9.01
CA ARG A 20 2.19 -8.22 -8.22
C ARG A 20 1.61 -7.87 -6.85
N ASN A 21 0.34 -8.19 -6.62
CA ASN A 21 -0.34 -7.89 -5.36
C ASN A 21 -0.79 -9.12 -4.58
N LEU A 22 -0.78 -10.30 -5.20
CA LEU A 22 -1.16 -11.57 -4.57
C LEU A 22 -0.04 -12.59 -4.66
N SER A 23 -0.12 -13.64 -3.82
CA SER A 23 0.73 -14.79 -4.00
C SER A 23 0.48 -15.45 -5.36
N ASN A 24 1.50 -16.10 -5.93
CA ASN A 24 1.38 -16.77 -7.22
C ASN A 24 0.26 -17.83 -7.22
N LYS A 25 0.01 -18.51 -6.10
CA LYS A 25 -1.07 -19.50 -5.98
C LYS A 25 -2.44 -18.87 -6.13
N HIS A 26 -2.72 -17.78 -5.40
CA HIS A 26 -4.01 -17.08 -5.49
C HIS A 26 -4.20 -16.39 -6.84
N SER A 27 -3.12 -15.82 -7.39
CA SER A 27 -3.16 -15.22 -8.73
C SER A 27 -3.54 -16.27 -9.78
N MET A 28 -2.90 -17.42 -9.75
CA MET A 28 -3.14 -18.50 -10.71
C MET A 28 -4.54 -19.12 -10.53
N GLU A 29 -5.00 -19.30 -9.28
CA GLU A 29 -6.36 -19.76 -8.98
C GLU A 29 -7.41 -18.82 -9.64
N MET A 30 -7.27 -17.52 -9.45
CA MET A 30 -8.19 -16.53 -10.06
C MET A 30 -8.13 -16.55 -11.59
N LEU A 31 -6.93 -16.61 -12.16
CA LEU A 31 -6.73 -16.54 -13.62
C LEU A 31 -7.19 -17.79 -14.35
N LEU A 32 -7.08 -18.98 -13.72
CA LEU A 32 -7.46 -20.26 -14.33
C LEU A 32 -8.95 -20.58 -14.14
N ASN A 33 -9.53 -20.23 -12.98
CA ASN A 33 -10.93 -20.56 -12.70
C ASN A 33 -11.89 -19.55 -13.32
N GLY A 34 -11.49 -18.28 -13.43
CA GLY A 34 -12.34 -17.22 -13.96
C GLY A 34 -13.61 -16.95 -13.14
N GLU A 35 -13.66 -17.44 -11.91
CA GLU A 35 -14.82 -17.33 -11.01
C GLU A 35 -14.84 -15.97 -10.29
N LEU A 36 -16.07 -15.57 -9.90
CA LEU A 36 -16.29 -14.45 -8.98
C LEU A 36 -15.79 -14.82 -7.59
N ILE A 37 -15.08 -13.91 -6.94
CA ILE A 37 -14.73 -14.03 -5.52
C ILE A 37 -15.47 -12.97 -4.71
N SER A 38 -15.84 -13.33 -3.48
CA SER A 38 -16.46 -12.39 -2.55
C SER A 38 -15.47 -11.35 -2.03
N ALA A 39 -15.98 -10.24 -1.47
CA ALA A 39 -15.16 -9.23 -0.81
C ALA A 39 -14.37 -9.83 0.37
N ASP A 40 -14.99 -10.73 1.16
CA ASP A 40 -14.31 -11.41 2.27
C ASP A 40 -13.16 -12.31 1.78
N LYS A 41 -13.36 -13.04 0.69
CA LYS A 41 -12.26 -13.82 0.07
C LYS A 41 -11.16 -12.89 -0.42
N ALA A 42 -11.52 -11.76 -1.04
CA ALA A 42 -10.57 -10.78 -1.54
C ALA A 42 -9.73 -10.16 -0.41
N GLU A 43 -10.33 -9.84 0.74
CA GLU A 43 -9.62 -9.41 1.95
C GLU A 43 -8.69 -10.52 2.46
N LYS A 44 -9.23 -11.73 2.62
CA LYS A 44 -8.47 -12.87 3.16
C LYS A 44 -7.22 -13.22 2.36
N ILE A 45 -7.26 -13.08 1.04
CA ILE A 45 -6.11 -13.36 0.16
C ILE A 45 -5.21 -12.13 -0.07
N GLY A 46 -5.55 -10.96 0.47
CA GLY A 46 -4.77 -9.73 0.36
C GLY A 46 -5.00 -8.92 -0.92
N LEU A 47 -6.06 -9.21 -1.70
CA LEU A 47 -6.39 -8.43 -2.90
C LEU A 47 -6.93 -7.04 -2.54
N ILE A 48 -7.64 -6.93 -1.43
CA ILE A 48 -8.11 -5.67 -0.87
C ILE A 48 -7.73 -5.58 0.61
N ASN A 49 -7.65 -4.37 1.15
CA ASN A 49 -7.25 -4.14 2.54
C ASN A 49 -8.35 -4.50 3.53
N LYS A 50 -9.63 -4.22 3.19
CA LYS A 50 -10.77 -4.45 4.07
C LYS A 50 -12.06 -4.62 3.29
N ALA A 51 -12.85 -5.62 3.67
CA ALA A 51 -14.26 -5.74 3.30
C ALA A 51 -15.11 -5.12 4.41
N VAL A 52 -16.11 -4.34 4.03
CA VAL A 52 -17.06 -3.69 4.96
C VAL A 52 -18.44 -3.73 4.35
N GLU A 53 -19.48 -3.58 5.19
CA GLU A 53 -20.84 -3.41 4.73
C GLU A 53 -20.98 -2.19 3.83
N ASP A 54 -21.78 -2.29 2.76
CA ASP A 54 -21.96 -1.23 1.76
C ASP A 54 -22.34 0.11 2.40
N SER A 55 -23.19 0.10 3.40
CA SER A 55 -23.62 1.28 4.16
C SER A 55 -22.47 1.98 4.89
N LEU A 56 -21.40 1.26 5.23
CA LEU A 56 -20.24 1.75 5.97
C LEU A 56 -19.04 2.07 5.07
N LEU A 57 -19.08 1.70 3.80
CA LEU A 57 -17.93 1.83 2.89
C LEU A 57 -17.41 3.26 2.80
N LYS A 58 -18.30 4.22 2.62
CA LYS A 58 -17.94 5.64 2.52
C LYS A 58 -17.28 6.13 3.81
N GLN A 59 -17.91 5.86 4.96
CA GLN A 59 -17.41 6.29 6.25
C GLN A 59 -16.04 5.66 6.55
N HIS A 60 -15.92 4.34 6.37
CA HIS A 60 -14.65 3.63 6.59
C HIS A 60 -13.52 4.19 5.71
N THR A 61 -13.81 4.45 4.43
CA THR A 61 -12.82 5.02 3.50
C THR A 61 -12.36 6.41 3.95
N PHE A 62 -13.30 7.28 4.35
CA PHE A 62 -12.96 8.61 4.87
C PHE A 62 -12.16 8.53 6.18
N ASP A 63 -12.49 7.60 7.07
CA ASP A 63 -11.76 7.42 8.34
C ASP A 63 -10.30 7.01 8.08
N VAL A 64 -10.06 6.10 7.13
CA VAL A 64 -8.69 5.72 6.73
C VAL A 64 -7.96 6.92 6.11
N ALA A 65 -8.57 7.61 5.16
CA ALA A 65 -7.99 8.78 4.52
C ALA A 65 -7.68 9.88 5.54
N PHE A 66 -8.59 10.12 6.49
CA PHE A 66 -8.41 11.10 7.55
C PHE A 66 -7.24 10.73 8.48
N LYS A 67 -7.09 9.45 8.85
CA LYS A 67 -5.93 9.00 9.63
C LYS A 67 -4.61 9.25 8.91
N ILE A 68 -4.58 9.02 7.59
CA ILE A 68 -3.41 9.29 6.75
C ILE A 68 -3.13 10.80 6.67
N SER A 69 -4.16 11.63 6.47
CA SER A 69 -4.02 13.08 6.35
C SER A 69 -3.52 13.78 7.62
N LYS A 70 -3.50 13.08 8.77
CA LYS A 70 -2.91 13.58 10.03
C LYS A 70 -1.41 13.30 10.16
N LYS A 71 -0.79 12.68 9.19
CA LYS A 71 0.65 12.44 9.15
C LYS A 71 1.37 13.56 8.40
N SER A 72 2.65 13.74 8.62
CA SER A 72 3.47 14.67 7.85
C SER A 72 3.37 14.38 6.35
N ALA A 73 2.99 15.37 5.54
CA ALA A 73 2.84 15.20 4.09
C ALA A 73 4.19 14.94 3.42
N ILE A 74 5.27 15.58 3.89
CA ILE A 74 6.62 15.35 3.34
C ILE A 74 7.08 13.91 3.62
N THR A 75 6.85 13.40 4.83
CA THR A 75 7.19 12.01 5.18
C THR A 75 6.41 11.00 4.34
N LEU A 76 5.10 11.22 4.16
CA LEU A 76 4.27 10.37 3.30
C LEU A 76 4.74 10.39 1.85
N LYS A 77 5.11 11.55 1.33
CA LYS A 77 5.65 11.71 -0.03
C LYS A 77 6.94 10.91 -0.20
N ILE A 78 7.93 11.16 0.66
CA ILE A 78 9.22 10.46 0.64
C ILE A 78 9.01 8.93 0.72
N GLY A 79 8.21 8.48 1.67
CA GLY A 79 7.95 7.05 1.88
C GLY A 79 7.28 6.38 0.69
N LYS A 80 6.26 7.02 0.08
CA LYS A 80 5.57 6.47 -1.11
C LYS A 80 6.50 6.41 -2.32
N GLU A 81 7.27 7.45 -2.58
CA GLU A 81 8.24 7.48 -3.69
C GLU A 81 9.30 6.38 -3.50
N ALA A 82 9.83 6.26 -2.28
CA ALA A 82 10.82 5.25 -1.96
C ALA A 82 10.27 3.83 -2.07
N PHE A 83 9.04 3.58 -1.62
CA PHE A 83 8.41 2.27 -1.70
C PHE A 83 8.34 1.77 -3.15
N TYR A 84 7.81 2.57 -4.06
CA TYR A 84 7.67 2.16 -5.46
C TYR A 84 9.00 2.10 -6.22
N LYS A 85 9.99 2.89 -5.81
CA LYS A 85 11.30 2.87 -6.45
C LYS A 85 12.14 1.65 -6.06
N GLN A 86 12.09 1.24 -4.78
CA GLN A 86 12.89 0.11 -4.29
C GLN A 86 12.36 -1.27 -4.70
N ILE A 87 11.06 -1.38 -5.01
CA ILE A 87 10.38 -2.69 -5.17
C ILE A 87 10.93 -3.51 -6.35
N ASP A 88 11.51 -2.86 -7.34
CA ASP A 88 12.09 -3.49 -8.53
C ASP A 88 13.64 -3.58 -8.44
N MET A 89 14.24 -3.22 -7.31
CA MET A 89 15.69 -3.30 -7.07
C MET A 89 16.08 -4.68 -6.53
N THR A 90 17.36 -5.05 -6.69
CA THR A 90 17.91 -6.17 -5.94
C THR A 90 17.90 -5.86 -4.44
N LEU A 91 17.96 -6.90 -3.59
CA LEU A 91 17.89 -6.71 -2.13
C LEU A 91 19.01 -5.78 -1.62
N SER A 92 20.23 -5.90 -2.13
CA SER A 92 21.36 -5.04 -1.74
C SER A 92 21.11 -3.59 -2.13
N GLU A 93 20.76 -3.34 -3.39
CA GLU A 93 20.44 -1.99 -3.89
C GLU A 93 19.29 -1.35 -3.15
N ALA A 94 18.24 -2.14 -2.82
CA ALA A 94 17.09 -1.66 -2.06
C ALA A 94 17.48 -1.18 -0.66
N TYR A 95 18.35 -1.92 0.06
CA TYR A 95 18.84 -1.50 1.37
C TYR A 95 19.75 -0.27 1.29
N ASP A 96 20.64 -0.20 0.32
CA ASP A 96 21.52 0.96 0.11
C ASP A 96 20.68 2.22 -0.20
N TYR A 97 19.71 2.08 -1.11
CA TYR A 97 18.79 3.15 -1.44
C TYR A 97 17.92 3.59 -0.24
N ALA A 98 17.30 2.63 0.45
CA ALA A 98 16.42 2.92 1.58
C ALA A 98 17.17 3.55 2.77
N SER A 99 18.44 3.19 2.98
CA SER A 99 19.29 3.80 4.00
C SER A 99 19.53 5.28 3.73
N ASN A 100 19.80 5.63 2.47
CA ASN A 100 19.96 7.04 2.07
C ASN A 100 18.65 7.82 2.23
N VAL A 101 17.52 7.23 1.82
CA VAL A 101 16.19 7.84 2.02
C VAL A 101 15.89 8.07 3.49
N MET A 102 16.26 7.13 4.37
CA MET A 102 16.08 7.29 5.82
C MET A 102 16.90 8.47 6.36
N VAL A 103 18.16 8.60 5.94
CA VAL A 103 19.03 9.74 6.33
C VAL A 103 18.39 11.05 5.87
N GLU A 104 18.00 11.14 4.60
CA GLU A 104 17.33 12.34 4.06
C GLU A 104 16.04 12.69 4.82
N ASN A 105 15.24 11.69 5.17
CA ASN A 105 14.00 11.91 5.93
C ASN A 105 14.29 12.38 7.36
N MET A 106 15.30 11.83 8.02
CA MET A 106 15.70 12.24 9.37
C MET A 106 16.20 13.69 9.46
N LEU A 107 16.68 14.26 8.35
CA LEU A 107 17.09 15.67 8.27
C LEU A 107 15.93 16.65 8.04
N LYS A 108 14.68 16.15 7.96
CA LYS A 108 13.49 17.01 7.81
C LYS A 108 13.02 17.53 9.16
N LEU A 109 12.52 18.77 9.17
CA LEU A 109 11.96 19.40 10.38
C LEU A 109 10.82 18.58 11.00
N ASP A 110 10.01 17.91 10.16
CA ASP A 110 8.93 17.05 10.66
C ASP A 110 9.44 15.77 11.34
N ALA A 111 10.64 15.28 10.99
CA ALA A 111 11.25 14.16 11.69
C ALA A 111 11.71 14.59 13.10
N GLU A 112 12.35 15.75 13.23
CA GLU A 112 12.73 16.35 14.51
C GLU A 112 11.50 16.58 15.39
N GLU A 113 10.48 17.29 14.86
CA GLU A 113 9.21 17.53 15.55
C GLU A 113 8.53 16.22 16.00
N GLY A 114 8.53 15.20 15.14
CA GLY A 114 7.93 13.90 15.47
C GLY A 114 8.63 13.19 16.60
N ILE A 115 9.96 13.24 16.65
CA ILE A 115 10.79 12.65 17.70
C ILE A 115 10.57 13.41 19.02
N GLU A 116 10.63 14.74 19.00
CA GLU A 116 10.38 15.58 20.18
C GLU A 116 8.97 15.37 20.73
N ALA A 117 7.95 15.41 19.86
CA ALA A 117 6.57 15.18 20.27
C ALA A 117 6.36 13.81 20.91
N PHE A 118 7.07 12.78 20.42
CA PHE A 118 7.02 11.44 20.99
C PHE A 118 7.67 11.39 22.39
N ILE A 119 8.82 12.03 22.57
CA ILE A 119 9.53 12.11 23.88
C ILE A 119 8.65 12.87 24.89
N ASP A 120 8.07 14.00 24.49
CA ASP A 120 7.24 14.87 25.32
C ASP A 120 5.81 14.34 25.51
N LYS A 121 5.45 13.21 24.88
CA LYS A 121 4.09 12.63 24.91
C LYS A 121 2.99 13.61 24.48
N ARG A 122 3.29 14.47 23.53
CA ARG A 122 2.38 15.45 22.93
C ARG A 122 2.02 15.07 21.48
N LYS A 123 1.01 15.73 20.92
CA LYS A 123 0.72 15.61 19.49
C LYS A 123 1.74 16.43 18.69
N PRO A 124 2.25 15.88 17.57
CA PRO A 124 3.14 16.62 16.68
C PRO A 124 2.39 17.72 15.91
N ASN A 125 3.11 18.76 15.54
CA ASN A 125 2.64 19.88 14.74
C ASN A 125 3.45 19.96 13.44
N TRP A 126 3.00 19.22 12.42
CA TRP A 126 3.70 19.09 11.15
C TRP A 126 3.86 20.42 10.42
N LYS A 127 5.01 20.63 9.81
CA LYS A 127 5.37 21.80 9.01
C LYS A 127 5.48 21.47 7.52
N ASP A 128 5.48 20.18 7.19
CA ASP A 128 5.65 19.64 5.84
C ASP A 128 6.99 20.06 5.16
N LYS A 129 8.05 20.10 5.96
CA LYS A 129 9.40 20.55 5.55
C LYS A 129 10.50 19.61 6.04
#